data_51b51b973f0cc89232769f39ff5b108b
#
_entry.id   51b51b973f0cc89232769f39ff5b108b
#
_cell.length_a   1.000
_cell.length_b   1.000
_cell.length_c   1.000
_cell.angle_alpha   90.00
_cell.angle_beta   90.00
_cell.angle_gamma   90.00
#
_symmetry.space_group_name_H-M   'P 1'
#
loop_
_entity.id
_entity.type
_entity.pdbx_description
1 polymer ?
#
loop_
_entity_poly.entity_id
_entity_poly.type
_entity_poly.pdbx_seq_one_letter_code
_entity_poly.pdbx_strand_id
1 'polypeptide(L)'
;MLRWDINGPYIGTLEDPMNRFAALAGMLLMVAASAVYAAPFAAQLGPRPFFLADEMSDGPLKTDLQACAASASAYRRSAFSIAHRGAPLQFPEHTQESYLAAARMGAGVLECDVTFTKDKALVCRHSQNDLHTTTNILATPLAATCVKPFTPATFDADGKLVRPASAECRTSEITLAEFKTLHGKMDGSNPRATTPAEYMAGTPPWRTDLYSGAASGTLLSHRESIALFKRLGVKMTPELKAPAVDMPFDGFTQEAYAQKMIDEYLQAEVPPQDVFPQSFQLQDILYWVRQSEAFSRQAVFLDDARNRAALPDAAQLKAWREQGVRIVAPPIFALLELDAQQRLVPSRYARDAKAAGLGMITWSLERSGFIATGNPGYFYQGLAPALKREGDVLQVLDGLARDVGVIGVFSDWPATVSFYAHCKGLP
;
A
#
# COMPACT_ATOMS: atom_id res chain seq x y z
N MET A 1 -16.68 -54.23 2.04
CA MET A 1 -17.44 -55.32 2.67
C MET A 1 -17.46 -55.10 4.16
N LEU A 2 -18.57 -54.69 4.65
CA LEU A 2 -19.23 -55.04 5.92
C LEU A 2 -20.38 -54.04 6.13
N ARG A 3 -21.56 -54.52 5.77
CA ARG A 3 -22.87 -53.91 6.08
C ARG A 3 -23.16 -54.14 7.55
N TRP A 4 -23.86 -53.19 8.15
CA TRP A 4 -24.76 -53.50 9.28
C TRP A 4 -26.16 -52.99 8.95
N ASP A 5 -27.07 -53.98 9.02
CA ASP A 5 -28.49 -53.85 8.72
C ASP A 5 -29.29 -53.43 9.94
N ILE A 6 -30.45 -52.95 9.61
CA ILE A 6 -31.54 -52.35 10.34
C ILE A 6 -32.46 -53.45 10.91
N ASN A 7 -33.34 -53.06 11.86
CA ASN A 7 -34.72 -53.45 12.11
C ASN A 7 -34.98 -53.93 13.56
N GLY A 8 -35.88 -53.26 14.20
CA GLY A 8 -37.26 -53.40 14.21
C GLY A 8 -37.91 -53.22 15.59
N PRO A 9 -39.23 -53.14 15.69
CA PRO A 9 -39.96 -52.23 16.56
C PRO A 9 -40.58 -52.90 17.78
N TYR A 10 -41.06 -52.11 18.76
CA TYR A 10 -42.18 -52.53 19.62
C TYR A 10 -43.07 -51.35 20.01
N ILE A 11 -44.35 -51.58 19.77
CA ILE A 11 -45.53 -50.82 20.06
C ILE A 11 -46.01 -51.19 21.50
N GLY A 12 -46.53 -50.23 22.24
CA GLY A 12 -47.26 -50.48 23.48
C GLY A 12 -48.04 -49.25 23.87
N THR A 13 -49.33 -49.41 23.90
CA THR A 13 -50.46 -48.50 23.94
C THR A 13 -50.93 -48.12 25.36
N LEU A 14 -51.53 -46.89 25.46
CA LEU A 14 -52.66 -46.44 26.28
C LEU A 14 -52.49 -46.42 27.83
N GLU A 15 -52.79 -45.31 28.50
CA GLU A 15 -54.05 -44.65 28.82
C GLU A 15 -53.87 -43.43 29.71
N ASP A 16 -54.68 -42.42 29.46
CA ASP A 16 -55.00 -41.26 30.29
C ASP A 16 -55.96 -41.66 31.44
N PRO A 17 -56.24 -40.90 32.52
CA PRO A 17 -56.51 -39.47 32.52
C PRO A 17 -56.26 -38.65 33.83
N MET A 18 -56.25 -37.30 33.62
CA MET A 18 -56.78 -36.24 34.51
C MET A 18 -56.26 -36.06 35.96
N ASN A 19 -55.66 -35.02 36.30
CA ASN A 19 -56.17 -33.81 36.97
C ASN A 19 -55.15 -32.99 37.78
N ARG A 20 -55.16 -31.69 37.49
CA ARG A 20 -55.06 -30.54 38.43
C ARG A 20 -53.70 -30.14 39.01
N PHE A 21 -53.42 -28.95 38.73
CA PHE A 21 -53.05 -27.71 39.43
C PHE A 21 -51.80 -27.02 38.87
N ALA A 22 -52.08 -25.79 38.48
CA ALA A 22 -51.14 -24.78 38.02
C ALA A 22 -50.11 -24.48 39.11
N ALA A 23 -48.89 -24.35 38.64
CA ALA A 23 -47.85 -23.42 39.19
C ALA A 23 -47.09 -22.82 38.08
N LEU A 24 -47.37 -21.55 37.74
CA LEU A 24 -46.54 -20.71 36.93
C LEU A 24 -45.21 -20.50 37.66
N ALA A 25 -44.17 -21.16 37.21
CA ALA A 25 -42.79 -20.76 37.48
C ALA A 25 -42.23 -20.19 36.19
N GLY A 26 -42.30 -18.86 36.06
CA GLY A 26 -41.66 -18.12 34.99
C GLY A 26 -40.13 -18.28 35.07
N MET A 27 -39.59 -19.15 34.24
CA MET A 27 -38.15 -19.27 34.05
C MET A 27 -37.72 -18.19 33.05
N LEU A 28 -37.32 -17.02 33.59
CA LEU A 28 -36.59 -16.02 32.78
C LEU A 28 -35.29 -16.66 32.32
N LEU A 29 -35.24 -17.11 31.07
CA LEU A 29 -34.00 -17.38 30.39
C LEU A 29 -33.29 -16.01 30.14
N MET A 30 -32.39 -15.63 31.04
CA MET A 30 -31.38 -14.63 30.71
C MET A 30 -30.46 -15.24 29.64
N VAL A 31 -30.71 -14.90 28.38
CA VAL A 31 -29.73 -15.07 27.32
C VAL A 31 -28.63 -14.06 27.61
N ALA A 32 -27.62 -14.52 28.34
CA ALA A 32 -26.35 -13.78 28.41
C ALA A 32 -25.80 -13.70 26.98
N ALA A 33 -26.01 -12.57 26.31
CA ALA A 33 -25.32 -12.25 25.12
C ALA A 33 -23.84 -12.14 25.48
N SER A 34 -23.09 -13.24 25.32
CA SER A 34 -21.64 -13.25 25.38
C SER A 34 -21.18 -12.34 24.26
N ALA A 35 -20.78 -11.11 24.59
CA ALA A 35 -20.04 -10.27 23.67
C ALA A 35 -18.79 -11.07 23.31
N VAL A 36 -18.78 -11.64 22.12
CA VAL A 36 -17.57 -12.23 21.55
C VAL A 36 -16.65 -11.05 21.31
N TYR A 37 -15.82 -10.75 22.30
CA TYR A 37 -14.68 -9.87 22.10
C TYR A 37 -13.81 -10.56 21.06
N ALA A 38 -13.82 -10.05 19.83
CA ALA A 38 -12.86 -10.47 18.83
C ALA A 38 -11.46 -10.31 19.47
N ALA A 39 -10.67 -11.39 19.48
CA ALA A 39 -9.31 -11.32 19.98
C ALA A 39 -8.59 -10.14 19.29
N PRO A 40 -7.81 -9.35 20.03
CA PRO A 40 -7.11 -8.23 19.44
C PRO A 40 -6.26 -8.74 18.28
N PHE A 41 -6.35 -8.05 17.14
CA PHE A 41 -5.57 -8.40 15.93
C PHE A 41 -4.08 -8.41 16.27
N ALA A 42 -3.43 -9.56 16.12
CA ALA A 42 -1.99 -9.69 16.28
C ALA A 42 -1.32 -9.66 14.90
N ALA A 43 -0.44 -8.68 14.68
CA ALA A 43 0.30 -8.57 13.43
C ALA A 43 1.33 -9.72 13.29
N GLN A 44 1.47 -10.23 12.07
CA GLN A 44 2.42 -11.29 11.70
C GLN A 44 3.61 -10.66 10.98
N LEU A 45 4.64 -10.28 11.71
CA LEU A 45 5.74 -9.48 11.17
C LEU A 45 6.72 -10.28 10.30
N GLY A 46 6.82 -11.61 10.53
CA GLY A 46 7.88 -12.43 9.93
C GLY A 46 9.28 -12.03 10.41
N PRO A 47 10.35 -12.64 9.87
CA PRO A 47 11.72 -12.49 10.41
C PRO A 47 12.39 -11.16 10.08
N ARG A 48 11.98 -10.46 8.99
CA ARG A 48 12.70 -9.30 8.45
C ARG A 48 12.90 -8.14 9.45
N PRO A 49 11.90 -7.65 10.21
CA PRO A 49 12.12 -6.54 11.12
C PRO A 49 13.14 -6.85 12.23
N PHE A 50 13.16 -8.09 12.71
CA PHE A 50 14.11 -8.54 13.74
C PHE A 50 15.52 -8.61 13.18
N PHE A 51 15.68 -9.19 11.99
CA PHE A 51 16.95 -9.18 11.26
C PHE A 51 17.48 -7.74 11.08
N LEU A 52 16.62 -6.81 10.66
CA LEU A 52 17.02 -5.41 10.51
C LEU A 52 17.44 -4.78 11.84
N ALA A 53 16.74 -5.06 12.94
CA ALA A 53 17.13 -4.57 14.27
C ALA A 53 18.50 -5.12 14.72
N ASP A 54 18.79 -6.39 14.42
CA ASP A 54 20.09 -7.00 14.71
C ASP A 54 21.22 -6.44 13.83
N GLU A 55 20.90 -6.12 12.57
CA GLU A 55 21.82 -5.55 11.59
C GLU A 55 21.97 -4.02 11.68
N MET A 56 21.41 -3.35 12.66
CA MET A 56 21.64 -1.92 12.90
C MET A 56 23.10 -1.65 13.29
N SER A 57 23.58 -0.45 12.98
CA SER A 57 24.76 0.12 13.65
C SER A 57 24.51 0.23 15.16
N ASP A 58 25.55 -0.02 15.97
CA ASP A 58 25.42 -0.04 17.43
C ASP A 58 24.99 1.33 17.98
N GLY A 59 24.11 1.30 18.97
CA GLY A 59 23.59 2.50 19.60
C GLY A 59 22.34 2.25 20.44
N PRO A 60 21.85 3.27 21.15
CA PRO A 60 20.71 3.15 22.06
C PRO A 60 19.44 2.63 21.34
N LEU A 61 19.17 3.10 20.13
CA LEU A 61 17.99 2.67 19.37
C LEU A 61 18.01 1.16 19.07
N LYS A 62 19.17 0.61 18.67
CA LYS A 62 19.33 -0.83 18.47
C LYS A 62 19.00 -1.61 19.74
N THR A 63 19.59 -1.20 20.88
CA THR A 63 19.34 -1.83 22.18
C THR A 63 17.86 -1.80 22.55
N ASP A 64 17.21 -0.66 22.36
CA ASP A 64 15.77 -0.49 22.66
C ASP A 64 14.90 -1.40 21.79
N LEU A 65 15.17 -1.47 20.47
CA LEU A 65 14.40 -2.29 19.56
C LEU A 65 14.61 -3.79 19.79
N GLN A 66 15.83 -4.20 20.12
CA GLN A 66 16.12 -5.59 20.50
C GLN A 66 15.44 -5.98 21.83
N ALA A 67 15.42 -5.07 22.82
CA ALA A 67 14.71 -5.30 24.07
C ALA A 67 13.19 -5.41 23.86
N CYS A 68 12.63 -4.55 23.01
CA CYS A 68 11.23 -4.67 22.59
C CYS A 68 10.96 -6.00 21.90
N ALA A 69 11.80 -6.40 20.95
CA ALA A 69 11.67 -7.68 20.22
C ALA A 69 11.66 -8.88 21.17
N ALA A 70 12.50 -8.86 22.20
CA ALA A 70 12.62 -9.95 23.17
C ALA A 70 11.43 -10.00 24.16
N SER A 71 10.77 -8.87 24.43
CA SER A 71 9.71 -8.77 25.43
C SER A 71 8.29 -8.81 24.87
N ALA A 72 8.10 -8.50 23.59
CA ALA A 72 6.77 -8.42 23.00
C ALA A 72 6.14 -9.81 22.80
N SER A 73 4.96 -10.03 23.38
CA SER A 73 4.17 -11.25 23.19
C SER A 73 3.27 -11.21 21.95
N ALA A 74 2.93 -10.00 21.46
CA ALA A 74 2.14 -9.77 20.27
C ALA A 74 2.39 -8.35 19.73
N TYR A 75 2.30 -8.21 18.42
CA TYR A 75 2.44 -6.91 17.74
C TYR A 75 1.08 -6.39 17.32
N ARG A 76 0.88 -5.08 17.39
CA ARG A 76 -0.39 -4.42 17.05
C ARG A 76 -0.31 -3.78 15.68
N ARG A 77 -1.48 -3.62 15.05
CA ARG A 77 -1.64 -2.77 13.87
C ARG A 77 -1.39 -1.31 14.24
N SER A 78 -0.80 -0.56 13.31
CA SER A 78 -0.52 0.86 13.49
C SER A 78 -0.93 1.67 12.25
N ALA A 79 -1.66 2.76 12.41
CA ALA A 79 -1.96 3.69 11.33
C ALA A 79 -0.72 4.47 10.86
N PHE A 80 0.35 4.47 11.64
CA PHE A 80 1.65 5.00 11.22
C PHE A 80 2.28 4.16 10.09
N SER A 81 1.93 2.87 9.98
CA SER A 81 2.38 1.95 8.94
C SER A 81 1.43 2.01 7.74
N ILE A 82 1.90 2.60 6.64
CA ILE A 82 1.18 2.71 5.37
C ILE A 82 1.78 1.71 4.38
N ALA A 83 0.96 0.78 3.89
CA ALA A 83 1.37 -0.20 2.90
C ALA A 83 1.42 0.45 1.50
N HIS A 84 2.61 0.65 0.96
CA HIS A 84 2.84 1.16 -0.38
C HIS A 84 2.53 0.06 -1.41
N ARG A 85 1.40 0.16 -2.11
CA ARG A 85 0.92 -0.83 -3.10
C ARG A 85 0.69 -2.24 -2.53
N GLY A 86 0.54 -2.37 -1.20
CA GLY A 86 0.48 -3.63 -0.48
C GLY A 86 1.81 -4.03 0.16
N ALA A 87 2.39 -5.18 -0.23
CA ALA A 87 3.67 -5.70 0.24
C ALA A 87 4.58 -6.10 -0.95
N PRO A 88 4.99 -5.15 -1.82
CA PRO A 88 5.56 -5.45 -3.13
C PRO A 88 7.01 -5.93 -3.12
N LEU A 89 7.64 -6.15 -1.96
CA LEU A 89 8.92 -6.86 -1.92
C LEU A 89 8.79 -8.33 -2.35
N GLN A 90 7.63 -8.96 -2.11
CA GLN A 90 7.44 -10.39 -2.39
C GLN A 90 6.08 -10.71 -3.02
N PHE A 91 5.18 -9.74 -3.16
CA PHE A 91 3.87 -9.91 -3.78
C PHE A 91 3.72 -8.96 -4.98
N PRO A 92 3.06 -9.38 -6.06
CA PRO A 92 2.70 -8.45 -7.13
C PRO A 92 1.92 -7.25 -6.57
N GLU A 93 2.37 -6.03 -6.91
CA GLU A 93 1.77 -4.79 -6.39
C GLU A 93 0.29 -4.65 -6.79
N HIS A 94 -0.50 -3.99 -5.93
CA HIS A 94 -1.93 -3.72 -6.14
C HIS A 94 -2.78 -4.98 -6.41
N THR A 95 -2.38 -6.12 -5.86
CA THR A 95 -3.16 -7.36 -5.91
C THR A 95 -3.82 -7.65 -4.57
N GLN A 96 -4.88 -8.45 -4.60
CA GLN A 96 -5.58 -8.88 -3.39
C GLN A 96 -4.62 -9.53 -2.39
N GLU A 97 -3.71 -10.38 -2.87
CA GLU A 97 -2.75 -11.12 -2.06
C GLU A 97 -1.75 -10.18 -1.39
N SER A 98 -1.28 -9.16 -2.12
CA SER A 98 -0.40 -8.11 -1.60
C SER A 98 -1.06 -7.31 -0.47
N TYR A 99 -2.33 -6.94 -0.63
CA TYR A 99 -3.10 -6.22 0.39
C TYR A 99 -3.38 -7.09 1.63
N LEU A 100 -3.72 -8.36 1.43
CA LEU A 100 -3.92 -9.30 2.54
C LEU A 100 -2.63 -9.49 3.35
N ALA A 101 -1.49 -9.64 2.67
CA ALA A 101 -0.18 -9.75 3.31
C ALA A 101 0.15 -8.48 4.12
N ALA A 102 -0.01 -7.30 3.53
CA ALA A 102 0.25 -6.02 4.19
C ALA A 102 -0.61 -5.81 5.44
N ALA A 103 -1.91 -6.11 5.35
CA ALA A 103 -2.80 -6.05 6.52
C ALA A 103 -2.38 -7.01 7.63
N ARG A 104 -1.95 -8.24 7.28
CA ARG A 104 -1.41 -9.22 8.23
C ARG A 104 -0.11 -8.75 8.89
N MET A 105 0.71 -8.00 8.16
CA MET A 105 1.93 -7.38 8.68
C MET A 105 1.66 -6.19 9.61
N GLY A 106 0.40 -5.84 9.86
CA GLY A 106 0.03 -4.78 10.78
C GLY A 106 -0.04 -3.38 10.17
N ALA A 107 -0.07 -3.25 8.85
CA ALA A 107 -0.38 -1.97 8.22
C ALA A 107 -1.78 -1.49 8.64
N GLY A 108 -1.87 -0.28 9.15
CA GLY A 108 -3.13 0.36 9.52
C GLY A 108 -3.76 1.15 8.38
N VAL A 109 -2.99 1.44 7.32
CA VAL A 109 -3.45 2.12 6.11
C VAL A 109 -2.99 1.33 4.89
N LEU A 110 -3.88 1.10 3.92
CA LEU A 110 -3.57 0.46 2.65
C LEU A 110 -3.79 1.45 1.49
N GLU A 111 -2.88 1.40 0.53
CA GLU A 111 -2.91 2.23 -0.67
C GLU A 111 -3.52 1.49 -1.86
N CYS A 112 -4.31 2.21 -2.67
CA CYS A 112 -4.66 1.85 -4.02
C CYS A 112 -4.33 3.03 -4.94
N ASP A 113 -3.35 2.86 -5.81
CA ASP A 113 -3.11 3.78 -6.93
C ASP A 113 -4.23 3.63 -7.94
N VAL A 114 -4.99 4.68 -8.17
CA VAL A 114 -6.22 4.64 -8.94
C VAL A 114 -5.98 5.12 -10.36
N THR A 115 -6.29 4.28 -11.35
CA THR A 115 -6.36 4.62 -12.77
C THR A 115 -7.73 4.24 -13.32
N PHE A 116 -8.03 4.53 -14.59
CA PHE A 116 -9.30 4.15 -15.19
C PHE A 116 -9.12 3.31 -16.47
N THR A 117 -10.10 2.45 -16.72
CA THR A 117 -10.23 1.60 -17.90
C THR A 117 -10.90 2.33 -19.06
N LYS A 118 -10.95 1.69 -20.24
CA LYS A 118 -11.65 2.21 -21.44
C LYS A 118 -13.13 2.57 -21.17
N ASP A 119 -13.81 1.77 -20.36
CA ASP A 119 -15.18 2.00 -19.91
C ASP A 119 -15.27 2.85 -18.64
N LYS A 120 -14.17 3.56 -18.30
CA LYS A 120 -14.09 4.53 -17.19
C LYS A 120 -14.33 3.92 -15.80
N ALA A 121 -14.19 2.60 -15.64
CA ALA A 121 -14.17 1.97 -14.33
C ALA A 121 -12.81 2.25 -13.65
N LEU A 122 -12.82 2.48 -12.34
CA LEU A 122 -11.59 2.72 -11.58
C LEU A 122 -10.96 1.39 -11.15
N VAL A 123 -9.63 1.29 -11.31
CA VAL A 123 -8.83 0.10 -10.98
C VAL A 123 -7.56 0.46 -10.21
N CYS A 124 -7.04 -0.48 -9.41
CA CYS A 124 -5.80 -0.27 -8.66
C CYS A 124 -4.58 -0.65 -9.51
N ARG A 125 -3.90 0.36 -10.11
CA ARG A 125 -2.61 0.22 -10.81
C ARG A 125 -1.78 1.48 -10.62
N HIS A 126 -0.46 1.31 -10.44
CA HIS A 126 0.45 2.43 -10.18
C HIS A 126 0.47 3.47 -11.30
N SER A 127 0.29 3.03 -12.54
CA SER A 127 0.20 3.93 -13.68
C SER A 127 -0.82 3.41 -14.68
N GLN A 128 -1.46 4.32 -15.41
CA GLN A 128 -2.39 3.94 -16.48
C GLN A 128 -1.68 3.13 -17.58
N ASN A 129 -0.38 3.30 -17.77
CA ASN A 129 0.42 2.70 -18.84
C ASN A 129 1.44 1.66 -18.35
N ASP A 130 1.18 0.95 -17.25
CA ASP A 130 2.12 0.00 -16.65
C ASP A 130 1.76 -1.49 -16.83
N LEU A 131 0.65 -1.82 -17.52
CA LEU A 131 0.18 -3.21 -17.61
C LEU A 131 1.22 -4.18 -18.17
N HIS A 132 2.11 -3.73 -19.05
CA HIS A 132 3.17 -4.55 -19.66
C HIS A 132 4.31 -4.91 -18.68
N THR A 133 4.47 -4.15 -17.59
CA THR A 133 5.50 -4.38 -16.56
C THR A 133 4.95 -4.99 -15.28
N THR A 134 3.64 -4.90 -15.05
CA THR A 134 3.01 -5.28 -13.78
C THR A 134 1.98 -6.40 -13.90
N THR A 135 1.68 -6.84 -15.13
CA THR A 135 0.73 -7.92 -15.42
C THR A 135 1.25 -8.89 -16.48
N ASN A 136 0.49 -9.95 -16.71
CA ASN A 136 0.77 -10.94 -17.75
C ASN A 136 0.20 -10.54 -19.14
N ILE A 137 -0.19 -9.29 -19.37
CA ILE A 137 -0.90 -8.85 -20.59
C ILE A 137 -0.19 -9.29 -21.89
N LEU A 138 1.16 -9.21 -21.94
CA LEU A 138 1.93 -9.59 -23.13
C LEU A 138 1.89 -11.09 -23.44
N ALA A 139 1.41 -11.94 -22.52
CA ALA A 139 1.19 -13.37 -22.72
C ALA A 139 -0.28 -13.71 -23.02
N THR A 140 -1.14 -12.72 -23.22
CA THR A 140 -2.58 -12.87 -23.49
C THR A 140 -2.96 -12.30 -24.85
N PRO A 141 -4.15 -12.60 -25.37
CA PRO A 141 -4.67 -11.95 -26.57
C PRO A 141 -4.77 -10.42 -26.45
N LEU A 142 -4.89 -9.87 -25.23
CA LEU A 142 -4.93 -8.44 -24.97
C LEU A 142 -3.60 -7.72 -25.27
N ALA A 143 -2.51 -8.44 -25.54
CA ALA A 143 -1.28 -7.84 -26.07
C ALA A 143 -1.53 -7.03 -27.37
N ALA A 144 -2.54 -7.40 -28.14
CA ALA A 144 -2.94 -6.68 -29.36
C ALA A 144 -3.53 -5.28 -29.09
N THR A 145 -3.99 -4.98 -27.87
CA THR A 145 -4.52 -3.66 -27.48
C THR A 145 -3.43 -2.69 -27.02
N CYS A 146 -2.19 -3.16 -26.83
CA CYS A 146 -1.10 -2.29 -26.37
C CYS A 146 -0.81 -1.17 -27.37
N VAL A 147 -0.72 0.07 -26.89
CA VAL A 147 -0.44 1.27 -27.71
C VAL A 147 0.91 1.16 -28.39
N LYS A 148 1.89 0.50 -27.73
CA LYS A 148 3.15 0.08 -28.33
C LYS A 148 3.28 -1.43 -28.14
N PRO A 149 3.19 -2.21 -29.22
CA PRO A 149 3.44 -3.66 -29.16
C PRO A 149 4.86 -3.93 -28.65
N PHE A 150 5.06 -5.14 -28.10
CA PHE A 150 6.40 -5.55 -27.68
C PHE A 150 7.41 -5.43 -28.83
N THR A 151 8.53 -4.77 -28.56
CA THR A 151 9.66 -4.63 -29.44
C THR A 151 10.89 -5.23 -28.79
N PRO A 152 11.56 -6.22 -29.41
CA PRO A 152 12.72 -6.87 -28.83
C PRO A 152 13.93 -5.95 -28.72
N ALA A 153 14.83 -6.28 -27.81
CA ALA A 153 16.14 -5.65 -27.71
C ALA A 153 16.98 -5.90 -28.99
N THR A 154 17.82 -4.95 -29.34
CA THR A 154 18.83 -5.12 -30.40
C THR A 154 20.22 -4.95 -29.84
N PHE A 155 21.17 -5.70 -30.40
CA PHE A 155 22.57 -5.72 -29.98
C PHE A 155 23.49 -5.43 -31.16
N ASP A 156 24.68 -4.88 -30.91
CA ASP A 156 25.73 -4.80 -31.88
C ASP A 156 26.51 -6.14 -32.04
N ALA A 157 27.53 -6.16 -32.87
CA ALA A 157 28.32 -7.36 -33.14
C ALA A 157 29.05 -7.90 -31.89
N ASP A 158 29.32 -7.03 -30.92
CA ASP A 158 30.00 -7.35 -29.66
C ASP A 158 29.01 -7.73 -28.53
N GLY A 159 27.71 -7.82 -28.84
CA GLY A 159 26.67 -8.16 -27.87
C GLY A 159 26.28 -7.03 -26.90
N LYS A 160 26.70 -5.80 -27.18
CA LYS A 160 26.32 -4.62 -26.40
C LYS A 160 24.91 -4.19 -26.79
N LEU A 161 24.12 -3.84 -25.78
CA LEU A 161 22.75 -3.36 -25.98
C LEU A 161 22.74 -2.04 -26.75
N VAL A 162 22.08 -2.02 -27.92
CA VAL A 162 21.89 -0.84 -28.78
C VAL A 162 20.53 -0.21 -28.52
N ARG A 163 19.46 -1.03 -28.51
CA ARG A 163 18.11 -0.57 -28.21
C ARG A 163 17.49 -1.54 -27.18
N PRO A 164 16.98 -1.03 -26.04
CA PRO A 164 16.32 -1.87 -25.08
C PRO A 164 14.97 -2.40 -25.62
N ALA A 165 14.57 -3.54 -25.12
CA ALA A 165 13.21 -4.04 -25.31
C ALA A 165 12.20 -3.08 -24.71
N SER A 166 11.02 -2.95 -25.32
CA SER A 166 9.98 -2.05 -24.89
C SER A 166 8.58 -2.52 -25.25
N ALA A 167 7.60 -2.08 -24.49
CA ALA A 167 6.16 -2.16 -24.77
C ALA A 167 5.44 -1.03 -24.03
N GLU A 168 4.18 -0.74 -24.38
CA GLU A 168 3.32 0.14 -23.61
C GLU A 168 1.87 -0.33 -23.72
N CYS A 169 1.32 -0.82 -22.62
CA CYS A 169 -0.06 -1.29 -22.53
C CYS A 169 -0.79 -0.51 -21.45
N ARG A 170 -1.93 0.08 -21.79
CA ARG A 170 -2.68 1.00 -20.93
C ARG A 170 -3.97 0.39 -20.43
N THR A 171 -4.39 0.76 -19.25
CA THR A 171 -5.72 0.40 -18.71
C THR A 171 -6.84 1.04 -19.54
N SER A 172 -6.62 2.24 -20.12
CA SER A 172 -7.58 2.96 -20.98
C SER A 172 -7.88 2.26 -22.32
N GLU A 173 -7.10 1.25 -22.71
CA GLU A 173 -7.33 0.52 -23.96
C GLU A 173 -8.17 -0.75 -23.78
N ILE A 174 -8.42 -1.15 -22.53
CA ILE A 174 -9.20 -2.34 -22.18
C ILE A 174 -10.35 -2.00 -21.22
N THR A 175 -11.41 -2.78 -21.30
CA THR A 175 -12.56 -2.68 -20.38
C THR A 175 -12.23 -3.27 -19.00
N LEU A 176 -13.05 -2.97 -17.98
CA LEU A 176 -12.93 -3.61 -16.66
C LEU A 176 -13.03 -5.13 -16.76
N ALA A 177 -13.92 -5.65 -17.58
CA ALA A 177 -14.08 -7.09 -17.78
C ALA A 177 -12.80 -7.74 -18.31
N GLU A 178 -12.15 -7.13 -19.30
CA GLU A 178 -10.86 -7.57 -19.85
C GLU A 178 -9.75 -7.43 -18.82
N PHE A 179 -9.67 -6.30 -18.10
CA PHE A 179 -8.71 -6.09 -17.02
C PHE A 179 -8.76 -7.19 -15.97
N LYS A 180 -9.96 -7.65 -15.60
CA LYS A 180 -10.18 -8.71 -14.62
C LYS A 180 -9.73 -10.11 -15.10
N THR A 181 -9.42 -10.30 -16.38
CA THR A 181 -8.84 -11.54 -16.91
C THR A 181 -7.33 -11.61 -16.77
N LEU A 182 -6.68 -10.47 -16.48
CA LEU A 182 -5.25 -10.39 -16.28
C LEU A 182 -4.84 -10.83 -14.88
N HIS A 183 -3.58 -11.24 -14.77
CA HIS A 183 -2.93 -11.55 -13.49
C HIS A 183 -1.78 -10.58 -13.25
N GLY A 184 -1.69 -10.06 -12.03
CA GLY A 184 -0.54 -9.29 -11.57
C GLY A 184 0.71 -10.17 -11.50
N LYS A 185 1.85 -9.61 -11.87
CA LYS A 185 3.18 -10.18 -11.69
C LYS A 185 4.05 -9.21 -10.90
N MET A 186 5.17 -9.68 -10.37
CA MET A 186 6.17 -8.78 -9.80
C MET A 186 6.58 -7.74 -10.85
N ASP A 187 6.56 -6.46 -10.46
CA ASP A 187 6.83 -5.36 -11.38
C ASP A 187 8.29 -5.37 -11.88
N GLY A 188 8.45 -4.87 -13.07
CA GLY A 188 9.72 -4.77 -13.76
C GLY A 188 9.68 -5.37 -15.16
N SER A 189 10.72 -5.04 -15.93
CA SER A 189 10.93 -5.56 -17.28
C SER A 189 12.42 -5.77 -17.54
N ASN A 190 12.75 -6.76 -18.35
CA ASN A 190 14.11 -7.02 -18.79
C ASN A 190 14.42 -6.18 -20.06
N PRO A 191 15.27 -5.15 -19.98
CA PRO A 191 15.62 -4.32 -21.13
C PRO A 191 16.41 -5.07 -22.21
N ARG A 192 16.96 -6.25 -21.91
CA ARG A 192 17.72 -7.07 -22.87
C ARG A 192 16.90 -8.19 -23.51
N ALA A 193 15.59 -8.23 -23.25
CA ALA A 193 14.70 -9.29 -23.72
C ALA A 193 14.55 -9.32 -25.24
N THR A 194 14.53 -10.52 -25.78
CA THR A 194 14.25 -10.79 -27.20
C THR A 194 12.84 -11.36 -27.41
N THR A 195 12.20 -11.80 -26.34
CA THR A 195 10.83 -12.34 -26.32
C THR A 195 9.97 -11.66 -25.25
N PRO A 196 8.62 -11.66 -25.40
CA PRO A 196 7.72 -11.17 -24.36
C PRO A 196 7.90 -11.85 -23.00
N ALA A 197 8.16 -13.17 -22.99
CA ALA A 197 8.36 -13.95 -21.77
C ALA A 197 9.61 -13.47 -21.01
N GLU A 198 10.74 -13.29 -21.70
CA GLU A 198 11.96 -12.73 -21.11
C GLU A 198 11.75 -11.29 -20.62
N TYR A 199 10.96 -10.49 -21.35
CA TYR A 199 10.64 -9.13 -20.96
C TYR A 199 9.90 -9.06 -19.63
N MET A 200 8.89 -9.89 -19.46
CA MET A 200 8.09 -9.95 -18.24
C MET A 200 8.86 -10.50 -17.01
N ALA A 201 9.99 -11.16 -17.20
CA ALA A 201 10.81 -11.73 -16.12
C ALA A 201 11.84 -10.75 -15.51
N GLY A 202 11.66 -9.44 -15.69
CA GLY A 202 12.66 -8.41 -15.35
C GLY A 202 12.59 -7.87 -13.91
N THR A 203 12.10 -8.64 -12.95
CA THR A 203 12.00 -8.21 -11.54
C THR A 203 13.38 -7.89 -10.95
N PRO A 204 13.54 -6.74 -10.24
CA PRO A 204 14.79 -6.40 -9.57
C PRO A 204 15.24 -7.45 -8.55
N PRO A 205 16.56 -7.70 -8.37
CA PRO A 205 17.07 -8.83 -7.58
C PRO A 205 16.82 -8.75 -6.06
N TRP A 206 16.47 -7.58 -5.51
CA TRP A 206 16.08 -7.44 -4.09
C TRP A 206 14.61 -7.76 -3.82
N ARG A 207 13.83 -8.08 -4.86
CA ARG A 207 12.46 -8.56 -4.79
C ARG A 207 12.38 -10.00 -5.22
N THR A 208 11.37 -10.72 -4.76
CA THR A 208 11.20 -12.14 -5.08
C THR A 208 9.79 -12.43 -5.56
N ASP A 209 9.66 -13.49 -6.39
CA ASP A 209 8.38 -14.03 -6.85
C ASP A 209 7.85 -15.11 -5.91
N LEU A 210 8.22 -15.09 -4.63
CA LEU A 210 7.93 -16.18 -3.71
C LEU A 210 6.44 -16.51 -3.59
N TYR A 211 5.59 -15.50 -3.75
CA TYR A 211 4.14 -15.63 -3.63
C TYR A 211 3.39 -15.32 -4.93
N SER A 212 4.08 -15.28 -6.06
CA SER A 212 3.45 -15.18 -7.37
C SER A 212 3.27 -16.58 -7.98
N GLY A 213 2.24 -16.75 -8.79
CA GLY A 213 1.92 -18.02 -9.43
C GLY A 213 0.57 -17.97 -10.13
N ALA A 214 0.20 -19.07 -10.79
CA ALA A 214 -1.01 -19.15 -11.62
C ALA A 214 -2.33 -18.87 -10.86
N ALA A 215 -2.34 -19.07 -9.53
CA ALA A 215 -3.51 -18.84 -8.68
C ALA A 215 -3.44 -17.54 -7.87
N SER A 216 -2.47 -16.67 -8.16
CA SER A 216 -2.24 -15.42 -7.45
C SER A 216 -2.19 -14.25 -8.43
N GLY A 217 -2.00 -13.03 -7.90
CA GLY A 217 -1.98 -11.83 -8.71
C GLY A 217 -3.38 -11.35 -9.08
N THR A 218 -4.37 -11.51 -8.20
CA THR A 218 -5.76 -11.08 -8.40
C THR A 218 -5.83 -9.56 -8.47
N LEU A 219 -6.16 -9.04 -9.65
CA LEU A 219 -6.32 -7.60 -9.87
C LEU A 219 -7.67 -7.12 -9.33
N LEU A 220 -7.69 -5.91 -8.77
CA LEU A 220 -8.88 -5.32 -8.16
C LEU A 220 -9.30 -4.04 -8.88
N SER A 221 -10.62 -3.87 -9.04
CA SER A 221 -11.20 -2.54 -9.22
C SER A 221 -11.07 -1.74 -7.92
N HIS A 222 -11.16 -0.42 -8.00
CA HIS A 222 -11.13 0.45 -6.82
C HIS A 222 -12.28 0.11 -5.84
N ARG A 223 -13.49 -0.19 -6.34
CA ARG A 223 -14.61 -0.65 -5.50
C ARG A 223 -14.32 -1.95 -4.76
N GLU A 224 -13.67 -2.92 -5.43
CA GLU A 224 -13.29 -4.19 -4.79
C GLU A 224 -12.22 -3.96 -3.72
N SER A 225 -11.26 -3.04 -3.95
CA SER A 225 -10.26 -2.69 -2.95
C SER A 225 -10.89 -2.03 -1.73
N ILE A 226 -11.83 -1.09 -1.90
CA ILE A 226 -12.59 -0.48 -0.80
C ILE A 226 -13.32 -1.56 0.02
N ALA A 227 -14.03 -2.47 -0.65
CA ALA A 227 -14.73 -3.55 0.02
C ALA A 227 -13.77 -4.48 0.79
N LEU A 228 -12.60 -4.78 0.23
CA LEU A 228 -11.56 -5.56 0.90
C LEU A 228 -11.02 -4.83 2.12
N PHE A 229 -10.65 -3.56 2.01
CA PHE A 229 -10.06 -2.77 3.09
C PHE A 229 -11.04 -2.55 4.24
N LYS A 230 -12.33 -2.35 3.94
CA LYS A 230 -13.40 -2.33 4.95
C LYS A 230 -13.44 -3.65 5.75
N ARG A 231 -13.43 -4.81 5.08
CA ARG A 231 -13.42 -6.11 5.76
C ARG A 231 -12.17 -6.32 6.61
N LEU A 232 -11.03 -5.78 6.18
CA LEU A 232 -9.77 -5.84 6.92
C LEU A 232 -9.73 -4.86 8.10
N GLY A 233 -10.65 -3.89 8.17
CA GLY A 233 -10.71 -2.87 9.21
C GLY A 233 -9.49 -1.96 9.20
N VAL A 234 -9.03 -1.54 8.02
CA VAL A 234 -7.90 -0.63 7.82
C VAL A 234 -8.36 0.68 7.20
N LYS A 235 -7.58 1.74 7.41
CA LYS A 235 -7.74 3.02 6.70
C LYS A 235 -7.22 2.91 5.26
N MET A 236 -7.55 3.89 4.43
CA MET A 236 -7.34 3.85 2.99
C MET A 236 -6.65 5.12 2.50
N THR A 237 -5.68 4.96 1.61
CA THR A 237 -5.02 6.09 0.95
C THR A 237 -5.02 5.88 -0.57
N PRO A 238 -6.11 6.29 -1.27
CA PRO A 238 -6.15 6.21 -2.72
C PRO A 238 -5.31 7.32 -3.35
N GLU A 239 -4.43 6.97 -4.29
CA GLU A 239 -3.74 7.97 -5.12
C GLU A 239 -4.45 8.11 -6.46
N LEU A 240 -4.92 9.31 -6.79
CA LEU A 240 -5.41 9.63 -8.13
C LEU A 240 -4.23 9.81 -9.07
N LYS A 241 -3.95 8.80 -9.89
CA LYS A 241 -2.81 8.80 -10.82
C LYS A 241 -3.05 9.74 -11.98
N ALA A 242 -2.00 10.43 -12.41
CA ALA A 242 -2.04 11.23 -13.62
C ALA A 242 -2.40 10.33 -14.82
N PRO A 243 -3.42 10.70 -15.65
CA PRO A 243 -3.74 9.96 -16.86
C PRO A 243 -2.58 9.93 -17.85
N ALA A 244 -2.39 8.80 -18.54
CA ALA A 244 -1.47 8.66 -19.66
C ALA A 244 -2.12 8.95 -21.01
N VAL A 245 -3.33 9.48 -20.99
CA VAL A 245 -4.13 9.94 -22.15
C VAL A 245 -4.48 11.41 -21.97
N ASP A 246 -4.80 12.07 -23.09
CA ASP A 246 -5.30 13.44 -23.05
C ASP A 246 -6.66 13.50 -22.37
N MET A 247 -6.83 14.50 -21.49
CA MET A 247 -8.12 14.76 -20.83
C MET A 247 -8.80 15.97 -21.47
N PRO A 248 -10.13 15.94 -21.69
CA PRO A 248 -11.08 14.88 -21.33
C PRO A 248 -10.98 13.63 -22.22
N PHE A 249 -10.96 12.44 -21.61
CA PHE A 249 -11.01 11.16 -22.32
C PHE A 249 -12.46 10.77 -22.60
N ASP A 250 -12.88 10.81 -23.86
CA ASP A 250 -14.27 10.55 -24.27
C ASP A 250 -15.30 11.27 -23.38
N GLY A 251 -15.07 12.56 -23.12
CA GLY A 251 -15.91 13.39 -22.26
C GLY A 251 -15.73 13.18 -20.76
N PHE A 252 -14.85 12.30 -20.34
CA PHE A 252 -14.46 12.09 -18.93
C PHE A 252 -13.38 13.10 -18.55
N THR A 253 -13.75 14.14 -17.81
CA THR A 253 -12.83 15.21 -17.41
C THR A 253 -11.97 14.82 -16.21
N GLN A 254 -10.89 15.57 -15.95
CA GLN A 254 -10.05 15.35 -14.76
C GLN A 254 -10.86 15.50 -13.46
N GLU A 255 -11.74 16.50 -13.39
CA GLU A 255 -12.60 16.69 -12.22
C GLU A 255 -13.60 15.54 -12.05
N ALA A 256 -14.18 15.03 -13.17
CA ALA A 256 -15.07 13.87 -13.11
C ALA A 256 -14.35 12.61 -12.64
N TYR A 257 -13.09 12.44 -13.01
CA TYR A 257 -12.21 11.36 -12.53
C TYR A 257 -11.92 11.51 -11.04
N ALA A 258 -11.53 12.70 -10.59
CA ALA A 258 -11.27 13.00 -9.19
C ALA A 258 -12.53 12.83 -8.32
N GLN A 259 -13.71 13.27 -8.83
CA GLN A 259 -14.98 13.10 -8.14
C GLN A 259 -15.40 11.63 -8.05
N LYS A 260 -15.26 10.88 -9.14
CA LYS A 260 -15.62 9.45 -9.17
C LYS A 260 -14.87 8.64 -8.11
N MET A 261 -13.59 8.94 -7.86
CA MET A 261 -12.83 8.29 -6.80
C MET A 261 -13.46 8.54 -5.42
N ILE A 262 -13.87 9.77 -5.12
CA ILE A 262 -14.54 10.12 -3.86
C ILE A 262 -15.93 9.49 -3.78
N ASP A 263 -16.70 9.50 -4.89
CA ASP A 263 -18.04 8.93 -4.95
C ASP A 263 -18.06 7.42 -4.62
N GLU A 264 -17.02 6.68 -5.01
CA GLU A 264 -16.93 5.26 -4.68
C GLU A 264 -16.75 5.02 -3.18
N TYR A 265 -16.07 5.91 -2.45
CA TYR A 265 -16.01 5.88 -0.97
C TYR A 265 -17.35 6.26 -0.33
N LEU A 266 -18.02 7.29 -0.85
CA LEU A 266 -19.35 7.69 -0.38
C LEU A 266 -20.37 6.57 -0.57
N GLN A 267 -20.40 5.94 -1.76
CA GLN A 267 -21.28 4.80 -2.06
C GLN A 267 -21.00 3.57 -1.20
N ALA A 268 -19.75 3.39 -0.80
CA ALA A 268 -19.34 2.32 0.09
C ALA A 268 -19.53 2.67 1.58
N GLU A 269 -20.05 3.86 1.89
CA GLU A 269 -20.25 4.35 3.27
C GLU A 269 -18.97 4.28 4.11
N VAL A 270 -17.83 4.65 3.52
CA VAL A 270 -16.56 4.75 4.25
C VAL A 270 -16.50 6.11 4.96
N PRO A 271 -16.27 6.15 6.27
CA PRO A 271 -16.12 7.42 6.99
C PRO A 271 -14.97 8.25 6.40
N PRO A 272 -15.16 9.53 6.04
CA PRO A 272 -14.12 10.35 5.45
C PRO A 272 -12.80 10.41 6.24
N GLN A 273 -12.87 10.32 7.58
CA GLN A 273 -11.68 10.30 8.45
C GLN A 273 -10.83 9.02 8.32
N ASP A 274 -11.31 8.02 7.60
CA ASP A 274 -10.57 6.79 7.32
C ASP A 274 -9.98 6.78 5.90
N VAL A 275 -10.13 7.88 5.14
CA VAL A 275 -9.64 8.01 3.77
C VAL A 275 -8.71 9.20 3.63
N PHE A 276 -7.50 8.96 3.09
CA PHE A 276 -6.48 9.94 2.79
C PHE A 276 -6.30 10.04 1.26
N PRO A 277 -7.19 10.74 0.54
CA PRO A 277 -7.05 10.86 -0.91
C PRO A 277 -5.78 11.64 -1.25
N GLN A 278 -4.99 11.14 -2.20
CA GLN A 278 -3.71 11.75 -2.54
C GLN A 278 -3.54 11.95 -4.04
N SER A 279 -2.76 12.93 -4.43
CA SER A 279 -2.37 13.21 -5.81
C SER A 279 -1.07 14.00 -5.87
N PHE A 280 -0.28 13.78 -6.94
CA PHE A 280 0.85 14.63 -7.33
C PHE A 280 0.38 15.92 -8.04
N GLN A 281 -0.88 16.01 -8.45
CA GLN A 281 -1.43 17.18 -9.08
C GLN A 281 -2.14 18.07 -8.04
N LEU A 282 -1.58 19.26 -7.78
CA LEU A 282 -2.17 20.20 -6.83
C LEU A 282 -3.63 20.54 -7.17
N GLN A 283 -3.98 20.55 -8.47
CA GLN A 283 -5.35 20.87 -8.89
C GLN A 283 -6.39 19.84 -8.42
N ASP A 284 -6.02 18.55 -8.32
CA ASP A 284 -6.90 17.52 -7.75
C ASP A 284 -7.15 17.78 -6.26
N ILE A 285 -6.09 18.12 -5.52
CA ILE A 285 -6.21 18.49 -4.09
C ILE A 285 -7.13 19.70 -3.92
N LEU A 286 -6.91 20.75 -4.73
CA LEU A 286 -7.73 21.98 -4.68
C LEU A 286 -9.18 21.71 -5.14
N TYR A 287 -9.40 20.76 -6.04
CA TYR A 287 -10.73 20.30 -6.39
C TYR A 287 -11.43 19.70 -5.16
N TRP A 288 -10.82 18.76 -4.46
CA TRP A 288 -11.40 18.17 -3.25
C TRP A 288 -11.58 19.18 -2.12
N VAL A 289 -10.68 20.16 -1.98
CA VAL A 289 -10.84 21.28 -1.02
C VAL A 289 -12.12 22.07 -1.29
N ARG A 290 -12.47 22.29 -2.56
CA ARG A 290 -13.68 23.03 -2.94
C ARG A 290 -14.95 22.18 -2.89
N GLN A 291 -14.87 20.89 -3.24
CA GLN A 291 -16.05 20.05 -3.46
C GLN A 291 -16.43 19.18 -2.25
N SER A 292 -15.48 18.86 -1.37
CA SER A 292 -15.72 17.92 -0.28
C SER A 292 -14.90 18.27 0.96
N GLU A 293 -15.46 19.12 1.83
CA GLU A 293 -14.80 19.51 3.09
C GLU A 293 -14.37 18.31 3.93
N ALA A 294 -15.21 17.26 3.98
CA ALA A 294 -14.94 16.08 4.80
C ALA A 294 -13.70 15.31 4.36
N PHE A 295 -13.50 15.11 3.04
CA PHE A 295 -12.33 14.42 2.50
C PHE A 295 -11.11 15.33 2.39
N SER A 296 -11.30 16.65 2.17
CA SER A 296 -10.21 17.62 2.05
C SER A 296 -9.35 17.73 3.31
N ARG A 297 -9.93 17.45 4.49
CA ARG A 297 -9.20 17.50 5.77
C ARG A 297 -8.04 16.52 5.83
N GLN A 298 -8.11 15.42 5.08
CA GLN A 298 -7.10 14.37 5.00
C GLN A 298 -6.49 14.22 3.60
N ALA A 299 -6.82 15.14 2.67
CA ALA A 299 -6.20 15.14 1.35
C ALA A 299 -4.69 15.39 1.45
N VAL A 300 -3.92 14.57 0.73
CA VAL A 300 -2.46 14.53 0.78
C VAL A 300 -1.89 15.00 -0.55
N PHE A 301 -1.18 16.11 -0.54
CA PHE A 301 -0.44 16.57 -1.71
C PHE A 301 0.93 15.90 -1.76
N LEU A 302 1.14 15.06 -2.76
CA LEU A 302 2.39 14.35 -3.02
C LEU A 302 3.38 15.30 -3.70
N ASP A 303 4.59 15.38 -3.16
CA ASP A 303 5.67 16.20 -3.72
C ASP A 303 6.67 15.27 -4.44
N ASP A 304 6.82 15.42 -5.76
CA ASP A 304 7.67 14.60 -6.62
C ASP A 304 9.05 15.20 -6.89
N ALA A 305 9.55 16.06 -6.00
CA ALA A 305 10.86 16.66 -6.14
C ALA A 305 11.93 15.61 -6.48
N ARG A 306 12.63 15.80 -7.60
CA ARG A 306 13.61 14.84 -8.11
C ARG A 306 14.90 14.82 -7.29
N ASN A 307 15.19 15.92 -6.60
CA ASN A 307 16.37 16.09 -5.77
C ASN A 307 16.17 17.26 -4.79
N ARG A 308 17.12 17.46 -3.88
CA ARG A 308 17.06 18.52 -2.86
C ARG A 308 16.96 19.93 -3.41
N ALA A 309 17.52 20.21 -4.61
CA ALA A 309 17.47 21.53 -5.22
C ALA A 309 16.07 21.87 -5.79
N ALA A 310 15.28 20.86 -6.08
CA ALA A 310 13.91 21.00 -6.60
C ALA A 310 12.85 21.12 -5.47
N LEU A 311 13.27 20.99 -4.20
CA LEU A 311 12.33 21.10 -3.07
C LEU A 311 11.77 22.53 -2.95
N PRO A 312 10.47 22.68 -2.66
CA PRO A 312 9.84 23.97 -2.40
C PRO A 312 10.48 24.67 -1.21
N ASP A 313 10.41 25.98 -1.24
CA ASP A 313 10.83 26.85 -0.14
C ASP A 313 9.67 27.08 0.87
N ALA A 314 9.99 27.78 1.95
CA ALA A 314 9.02 28.11 2.99
C ALA A 314 7.82 28.92 2.48
N ALA A 315 8.03 29.81 1.48
CA ALA A 315 6.95 30.61 0.91
C ALA A 315 5.97 29.74 0.12
N GLN A 316 6.48 28.78 -0.64
CA GLN A 316 5.65 27.85 -1.40
C GLN A 316 4.86 26.92 -0.46
N LEU A 317 5.48 26.37 0.58
CA LEU A 317 4.80 25.53 1.57
C LEU A 317 3.67 26.31 2.30
N LYS A 318 3.93 27.56 2.65
CA LYS A 318 2.92 28.46 3.23
C LYS A 318 1.77 28.72 2.25
N ALA A 319 2.08 28.98 0.97
CA ALA A 319 1.07 29.19 -0.06
C ALA A 319 0.17 27.96 -0.27
N TRP A 320 0.70 26.75 -0.24
CA TRP A 320 -0.12 25.53 -0.28
C TRP A 320 -1.06 25.43 0.93
N ARG A 321 -0.54 25.75 2.13
CA ARG A 321 -1.35 25.76 3.34
C ARG A 321 -2.51 26.75 3.27
N GLU A 322 -2.25 27.95 2.76
CA GLU A 322 -3.25 29.00 2.56
C GLU A 322 -4.31 28.61 1.52
N GLN A 323 -3.95 27.84 0.49
CA GLN A 323 -4.87 27.28 -0.50
C GLN A 323 -5.73 26.12 0.04
N GLY A 324 -5.48 25.65 1.26
CA GLY A 324 -6.26 24.61 1.91
C GLY A 324 -5.59 23.23 2.00
N VAL A 325 -4.36 23.06 1.46
CA VAL A 325 -3.58 21.83 1.67
C VAL A 325 -3.33 21.64 3.17
N ARG A 326 -3.53 20.43 3.67
CA ARG A 326 -3.35 20.09 5.09
C ARG A 326 -2.18 19.17 5.32
N ILE A 327 -1.93 18.27 4.39
CA ILE A 327 -0.89 17.23 4.49
C ILE A 327 -0.08 17.27 3.20
N VAL A 328 1.25 17.22 3.34
CA VAL A 328 2.19 17.02 2.23
C VAL A 328 2.89 15.69 2.40
N ALA A 329 3.22 15.05 1.28
CA ALA A 329 3.96 13.80 1.31
C ALA A 329 5.15 13.85 0.34
N PRO A 330 6.31 14.34 0.80
CA PRO A 330 7.55 14.31 0.04
C PRO A 330 8.28 12.97 0.20
N PRO A 331 9.25 12.66 -0.69
CA PRO A 331 10.14 11.51 -0.50
C PRO A 331 11.02 11.66 0.74
N ILE A 332 11.49 10.54 1.28
CA ILE A 332 12.26 10.49 2.54
C ILE A 332 13.42 11.50 2.58
N PHE A 333 14.19 11.62 1.50
CA PHE A 333 15.35 12.53 1.45
C PHE A 333 14.98 14.01 1.66
N ALA A 334 13.73 14.37 1.38
CA ALA A 334 13.26 15.74 1.59
C ALA A 334 13.13 16.09 3.08
N LEU A 335 12.85 15.10 3.92
CA LEU A 335 12.55 15.31 5.34
C LEU A 335 13.75 15.18 6.27
N LEU A 336 14.82 14.51 5.84
CA LEU A 336 16.03 14.30 6.63
C LEU A 336 17.26 14.86 5.91
N GLU A 337 18.20 15.37 6.69
CA GLU A 337 19.54 15.79 6.22
C GLU A 337 20.60 15.31 7.23
N LEU A 338 21.88 15.45 6.88
CA LEU A 338 22.98 15.12 7.78
C LEU A 338 23.56 16.40 8.39
N ASP A 339 23.78 16.37 9.71
CA ASP A 339 24.52 17.44 10.39
C ASP A 339 26.05 17.31 10.14
N ALA A 340 26.85 18.23 10.74
CA ALA A 340 28.29 18.22 10.60
C ALA A 340 28.95 16.95 11.16
N GLN A 341 28.26 16.19 12.04
CA GLN A 341 28.69 14.93 12.60
C GLN A 341 28.14 13.73 11.85
N GLN A 342 27.56 13.92 10.67
CA GLN A 342 26.93 12.89 9.84
C GLN A 342 25.74 12.18 10.51
N ARG A 343 25.06 12.83 11.45
CA ARG A 343 23.85 12.31 12.09
C ARG A 343 22.59 12.77 11.33
N LEU A 344 21.58 11.92 11.29
CA LEU A 344 20.28 12.24 10.72
C LEU A 344 19.59 13.31 11.59
N VAL A 345 19.15 14.39 10.94
CA VAL A 345 18.41 15.49 11.57
C VAL A 345 17.27 15.94 10.63
N PRO A 346 16.21 16.60 11.16
CA PRO A 346 15.17 17.18 10.31
C PRO A 346 15.75 18.17 9.30
N SER A 347 15.36 18.03 8.05
CA SER A 347 15.82 18.92 6.98
C SER A 347 15.20 20.33 7.08
N ARG A 348 15.71 21.25 6.27
CA ARG A 348 15.07 22.58 6.09
C ARG A 348 13.61 22.42 5.67
N TYR A 349 13.31 21.57 4.67
CA TYR A 349 11.93 21.32 4.22
C TYR A 349 11.02 20.88 5.38
N ALA A 350 11.47 19.93 6.20
CA ALA A 350 10.66 19.43 7.33
C ALA A 350 10.36 20.54 8.34
N ARG A 351 11.35 21.39 8.65
CA ARG A 351 11.16 22.52 9.55
C ARG A 351 10.20 23.57 8.98
N ASP A 352 10.33 23.89 7.69
CA ASP A 352 9.48 24.87 7.00
C ASP A 352 8.03 24.37 6.86
N ALA A 353 7.81 23.09 6.52
CA ALA A 353 6.49 22.47 6.45
C ALA A 353 5.79 22.48 7.81
N LYS A 354 6.53 22.14 8.87
CA LYS A 354 6.01 22.20 10.26
C LYS A 354 5.66 23.63 10.67
N ALA A 355 6.50 24.60 10.33
CA ALA A 355 6.24 26.02 10.59
C ALA A 355 5.02 26.55 9.82
N ALA A 356 4.76 26.03 8.61
CA ALA A 356 3.55 26.33 7.83
C ALA A 356 2.29 25.65 8.39
N GLY A 357 2.40 24.76 9.37
CA GLY A 357 1.28 24.00 9.94
C GLY A 357 0.78 22.88 9.02
N LEU A 358 1.66 22.31 8.20
CA LEU A 358 1.40 21.14 7.37
C LEU A 358 1.70 19.84 8.12
N GLY A 359 0.79 18.87 8.07
CA GLY A 359 1.08 17.50 8.40
C GLY A 359 2.00 16.88 7.34
N MET A 360 2.79 15.88 7.73
CA MET A 360 3.72 15.23 6.82
C MET A 360 3.53 13.71 6.84
N ILE A 361 3.44 13.10 5.66
CA ILE A 361 3.58 11.68 5.39
C ILE A 361 4.81 11.54 4.50
N THR A 362 5.46 10.39 4.44
CA THR A 362 6.61 10.22 3.54
C THR A 362 6.66 8.84 2.90
N TRP A 363 7.33 8.73 1.76
CA TRP A 363 7.46 7.56 0.90
C TRP A 363 8.89 7.43 0.35
N SER A 364 9.45 6.25 0.10
CA SER A 364 8.97 4.96 0.53
C SER A 364 10.13 4.15 1.11
N LEU A 365 9.95 3.52 2.26
CA LEU A 365 10.93 2.57 2.77
C LEU A 365 11.00 1.32 1.89
N GLU A 366 12.19 0.71 1.80
CA GLU A 366 12.44 -0.60 1.19
C GLU A 366 12.21 -0.67 -0.33
N ARG A 367 12.10 0.48 -1.03
CA ARG A 367 11.92 0.51 -2.48
C ARG A 367 13.20 0.78 -3.27
N SER A 368 14.28 1.17 -2.64
CA SER A 368 15.57 1.45 -3.29
C SER A 368 16.51 0.25 -3.43
N GLY A 369 16.12 -0.93 -2.98
CA GLY A 369 17.03 -2.07 -2.83
C GLY A 369 17.86 -1.97 -1.56
N PHE A 370 19.08 -2.52 -1.59
CA PHE A 370 19.98 -2.51 -0.44
C PHE A 370 20.56 -1.13 -0.19
N ILE A 371 20.41 -0.60 1.03
CA ILE A 371 20.82 0.78 1.38
C ILE A 371 22.30 0.89 1.77
N ALA A 372 22.90 -0.20 2.26
CA ALA A 372 24.30 -0.24 2.73
C ALA A 372 25.32 -0.35 1.59
N THR A 373 24.92 -0.21 0.34
CA THR A 373 25.78 -0.35 -0.84
C THR A 373 26.60 0.91 -1.18
N GLY A 374 26.43 2.00 -0.42
CA GLY A 374 27.04 3.31 -0.71
C GLY A 374 26.28 4.14 -1.74
N ASN A 375 25.30 3.55 -2.43
CA ASN A 375 24.34 4.24 -3.30
C ASN A 375 22.92 3.79 -2.96
N PRO A 376 22.31 4.34 -1.89
CA PRO A 376 21.02 3.88 -1.38
C PRO A 376 19.81 4.32 -2.24
N GLY A 377 20.05 4.84 -3.45
CA GLY A 377 19.02 5.18 -4.42
C GLY A 377 18.27 6.47 -4.13
N TYR A 378 17.18 6.67 -4.87
CA TYR A 378 16.42 7.92 -4.92
C TYR A 378 15.92 8.38 -3.53
N PHE A 379 15.33 7.47 -2.74
CA PHE A 379 14.67 7.84 -1.48
C PHE A 379 15.63 8.30 -0.38
N TYR A 380 16.91 7.96 -0.48
CA TYR A 380 17.93 8.23 0.55
C TYR A 380 19.02 9.18 0.06
N GLN A 381 18.75 10.02 -0.95
CA GLN A 381 19.70 10.99 -1.49
C GLN A 381 20.32 11.84 -0.38
N GLY A 382 21.66 11.88 -0.34
CA GLY A 382 22.43 12.65 0.64
C GLY A 382 22.48 12.03 2.05
N LEU A 383 21.89 10.83 2.27
CA LEU A 383 21.90 10.15 3.56
C LEU A 383 22.90 8.98 3.63
N ALA A 384 23.50 8.58 2.51
CA ALA A 384 24.42 7.43 2.42
C ALA A 384 25.51 7.39 3.51
N PRO A 385 26.15 8.50 3.92
CA PRO A 385 27.16 8.47 4.98
C PRO A 385 26.66 7.97 6.34
N ALA A 386 25.36 8.09 6.62
CA ALA A 386 24.74 7.58 7.85
C ALA A 386 24.24 6.12 7.72
N LEU A 387 24.14 5.57 6.50
CA LEU A 387 23.57 4.26 6.23
C LEU A 387 24.68 3.23 5.94
N LYS A 388 25.19 2.61 6.98
CA LYS A 388 26.33 1.68 6.90
C LYS A 388 25.91 0.21 6.88
N ARG A 389 24.71 -0.08 7.35
CA ARG A 389 24.12 -1.41 7.46
C ARG A 389 22.67 -1.39 7.01
N GLU A 390 22.12 -2.51 6.59
CA GLU A 390 20.72 -2.59 6.16
C GLU A 390 19.74 -2.21 7.28
N GLY A 391 20.07 -2.56 8.52
CA GLY A 391 19.28 -2.20 9.71
C GLY A 391 19.22 -0.69 9.99
N ASP A 392 20.10 0.13 9.43
CA ASP A 392 20.09 1.58 9.61
C ASP A 392 18.85 2.26 9.00
N VAL A 393 18.07 1.52 8.20
CA VAL A 393 16.73 1.95 7.79
C VAL A 393 15.84 2.27 9.01
N LEU A 394 16.04 1.60 10.15
CA LEU A 394 15.32 1.87 11.39
C LEU A 394 15.78 3.18 12.05
N GLN A 395 17.03 3.63 11.84
CA GLN A 395 17.47 4.98 12.24
C GLN A 395 16.79 6.07 11.40
N VAL A 396 16.64 5.83 10.08
CA VAL A 396 15.86 6.73 9.21
C VAL A 396 14.42 6.82 9.70
N LEU A 397 13.81 5.68 10.00
CA LEU A 397 12.43 5.62 10.51
C LEU A 397 12.28 6.34 11.86
N ASP A 398 13.26 6.21 12.76
CA ASP A 398 13.28 6.92 14.06
C ASP A 398 13.38 8.45 13.86
N GLY A 399 14.28 8.92 13.01
CA GLY A 399 14.40 10.34 12.65
C GLY A 399 13.11 10.90 12.04
N LEU A 400 12.46 10.16 11.14
CA LEU A 400 11.17 10.56 10.56
C LEU A 400 10.05 10.62 11.61
N ALA A 401 9.95 9.61 12.47
CA ALA A 401 8.88 9.51 13.45
C ALA A 401 9.03 10.51 14.60
N ARG A 402 10.22 10.62 15.18
CA ARG A 402 10.45 11.34 16.43
C ARG A 402 10.94 12.76 16.22
N ASP A 403 11.89 12.95 15.31
CA ASP A 403 12.52 14.25 15.13
C ASP A 403 11.75 15.14 14.16
N VAL A 404 11.32 14.57 13.01
CA VAL A 404 10.45 15.26 12.05
C VAL A 404 9.01 15.29 12.53
N GLY A 405 8.49 14.18 13.06
CA GLY A 405 7.12 14.03 13.51
C GLY A 405 6.14 13.75 12.38
N VAL A 406 6.52 12.89 11.42
CA VAL A 406 5.59 12.44 10.37
C VAL A 406 4.44 11.64 10.98
N ILE A 407 3.26 11.72 10.36
CA ILE A 407 2.05 11.03 10.81
C ILE A 407 1.89 9.63 10.20
N GLY A 408 2.73 9.28 9.22
CA GLY A 408 2.74 7.96 8.60
C GLY A 408 3.92 7.81 7.63
N VAL A 409 4.31 6.56 7.39
CA VAL A 409 5.41 6.20 6.48
C VAL A 409 4.97 5.08 5.57
N PHE A 410 5.09 5.30 4.26
CA PHE A 410 4.90 4.26 3.25
C PHE A 410 6.06 3.28 3.24
N SER A 411 5.76 2.00 3.14
CA SER A 411 6.76 0.93 3.05
C SER A 411 6.33 -0.16 2.07
N ASP A 412 7.29 -0.67 1.30
CA ASP A 412 7.12 -1.86 0.46
C ASP A 412 7.08 -3.16 1.28
N TRP A 413 7.40 -3.09 2.59
CA TRP A 413 7.28 -4.19 3.55
C TRP A 413 6.78 -3.67 4.91
N PRO A 414 5.46 -3.50 5.06
CA PRO A 414 4.85 -2.83 6.23
C PRO A 414 5.26 -3.39 7.59
N ALA A 415 5.68 -4.67 7.66
CA ALA A 415 6.15 -5.29 8.88
C ALA A 415 7.28 -4.50 9.57
N THR A 416 8.18 -3.87 8.79
CA THR A 416 9.28 -3.04 9.30
C THR A 416 8.74 -1.84 10.07
N VAL A 417 7.79 -1.11 9.47
CA VAL A 417 7.18 0.07 10.11
C VAL A 417 6.28 -0.34 11.27
N SER A 418 5.50 -1.42 11.13
CA SER A 418 4.61 -1.92 12.20
C SER A 418 5.39 -2.39 13.42
N PHE A 419 6.55 -3.05 13.24
CA PHE A 419 7.46 -3.41 14.31
C PHE A 419 7.94 -2.18 15.08
N TYR A 420 8.49 -1.21 14.33
CA TYR A 420 8.99 0.03 14.91
C TYR A 420 7.88 0.79 15.65
N ALA A 421 6.72 0.95 15.02
CA ALA A 421 5.58 1.65 15.59
C ALA A 421 5.10 1.02 16.89
N HIS A 422 5.03 -0.33 16.94
CA HIS A 422 4.70 -1.06 18.17
C HIS A 422 5.72 -0.78 19.27
N CYS A 423 7.03 -0.90 18.98
CA CYS A 423 8.11 -0.70 19.96
C CYS A 423 8.20 0.75 20.49
N LYS A 424 7.74 1.72 19.70
CA LYS A 424 7.74 3.15 20.07
C LYS A 424 6.37 3.67 20.50
N GLY A 425 5.35 2.81 20.57
CA GLY A 425 4.01 3.17 21.03
C GLY A 425 3.26 4.12 20.08
N LEU A 426 3.56 4.08 18.78
CA LEU A 426 2.89 4.91 17.77
C LEU A 426 1.51 4.33 17.41
N PRO A 427 0.52 5.20 17.05
CA PRO A 427 -0.88 4.83 16.81
C PRO A 427 -1.09 3.91 15.59
#